data_e4814f0c6d0dc573b2865fff9802e458
#
_entry.id   e4814f0c6d0dc573b2865fff9802e458
#
_cell.length_a   1.000
_cell.length_b   1.000
_cell.length_c   1.000
_cell.angle_alpha   90.00
_cell.angle_beta   90.00
_cell.angle_gamma   90.00
#
_symmetry.space_group_name_H-M   'P 1'
#
loop_
_entity.id
_entity.type
_entity.pdbx_description
1 polymer ?
#
loop_
_entity_poly.entity_id
_entity_poly.type
_entity_poly.pdbx_seq_one_letter_code
_entity_poly.pdbx_strand_id
1 'polypeptide(L)'
;MKKNKKRNFIVLGIVIVLVACITIMLFQVKGEKKEVVETDQNGYRFINGDGKDYRYRTNLKTILFLGIDTTDETKNQGQSDAIDLAIFDRDQQKIKIISLSRDTMCKIRLFDSEGNDLGWDKQHLGLAYSYGKNRKHGGILAKDAVSKLLSDVPLVNYTAFDLNSLQELQDIIGDMPMVLDDDYIDINPLWKKGKKIVINRDNVEEFVRSRNT
;
A
#
# COMPACT_ATOMS: atom_id res chain seq x y z
N MET A 1 26.47 -34.15 52.82
CA MET A 1 26.71 -34.35 51.35
C MET A 1 25.49 -34.48 50.46
N LYS A 2 24.24 -34.72 50.93
CA LYS A 2 23.04 -34.84 50.10
C LYS A 2 22.47 -33.53 49.51
N LYS A 3 22.68 -32.36 50.11
CA LYS A 3 22.10 -31.08 49.74
C LYS A 3 22.68 -30.47 48.45
N ASN A 4 23.97 -30.70 48.18
CA ASN A 4 24.65 -30.18 46.96
C ASN A 4 24.27 -30.96 45.70
N LYS A 5 23.94 -32.24 45.79
CA LYS A 5 23.55 -33.04 44.64
C LYS A 5 22.20 -32.59 44.04
N LYS A 6 21.18 -32.27 44.88
CA LYS A 6 19.88 -31.74 44.43
C LYS A 6 20.04 -30.37 43.75
N ARG A 7 20.88 -29.48 44.28
CA ARG A 7 21.13 -28.15 43.71
C ARG A 7 21.79 -28.25 42.32
N ASN A 8 22.72 -29.16 42.12
CA ASN A 8 23.38 -29.38 40.86
C ASN A 8 22.43 -30.00 39.81
N PHE A 9 21.47 -30.86 40.18
CA PHE A 9 20.45 -31.37 39.32
C PHE A 9 19.44 -30.29 38.84
N ILE A 10 19.08 -29.36 39.74
CA ILE A 10 18.22 -28.21 39.39
C ILE A 10 18.92 -27.27 38.41
N VAL A 11 20.19 -26.96 38.69
CA VAL A 11 20.99 -26.10 37.80
C VAL A 11 21.20 -26.73 36.45
N LEU A 12 21.46 -28.05 36.38
CA LEU A 12 21.57 -28.79 35.11
C LEU A 12 20.25 -28.77 34.32
N GLY A 13 19.10 -28.93 34.98
CA GLY A 13 17.77 -28.84 34.36
C GLY A 13 17.51 -27.44 33.76
N ILE A 14 17.85 -26.37 34.46
CA ILE A 14 17.71 -24.99 33.98
C ILE A 14 18.60 -24.75 32.74
N VAL A 15 19.83 -25.22 32.79
CA VAL A 15 20.75 -25.09 31.61
C VAL A 15 20.24 -25.83 30.39
N ILE A 16 19.70 -27.04 30.56
CA ILE A 16 19.10 -27.81 29.46
C ILE A 16 17.89 -27.09 28.84
N VAL A 17 17.01 -26.50 29.67
CA VAL A 17 15.87 -25.72 29.20
C VAL A 17 16.32 -24.45 28.48
N LEU A 18 17.32 -23.75 28.98
CA LEU A 18 17.88 -22.57 28.31
C LEU A 18 18.50 -22.91 26.95
N VAL A 19 19.26 -24.02 26.86
CA VAL A 19 19.83 -24.48 25.61
C VAL A 19 18.73 -24.89 24.62
N ALA A 20 17.68 -25.56 25.07
CA ALA A 20 16.54 -25.90 24.24
C ALA A 20 15.79 -24.65 23.74
N CYS A 21 15.55 -23.65 24.58
CA CYS A 21 14.95 -22.37 24.17
C CYS A 21 15.82 -21.61 23.14
N ILE A 22 17.13 -21.58 23.33
CA ILE A 22 18.08 -20.97 22.38
C ILE A 22 18.10 -21.71 21.05
N THR A 23 18.06 -23.05 21.05
CA THR A 23 18.00 -23.84 19.81
C THR A 23 16.67 -23.65 19.09
N ILE A 24 15.54 -23.56 19.79
CA ILE A 24 14.23 -23.25 19.17
C ILE A 24 14.24 -21.84 18.59
N MET A 25 14.77 -20.86 19.31
CA MET A 25 14.91 -19.47 18.83
C MET A 25 15.79 -19.38 17.57
N LEU A 26 16.91 -20.07 17.54
CA LEU A 26 17.81 -20.15 16.38
C LEU A 26 17.16 -20.89 15.20
N PHE A 27 16.28 -21.88 15.46
CA PHE A 27 15.51 -22.56 14.41
C PHE A 27 14.41 -21.66 13.83
N GLN A 28 13.76 -20.83 14.65
CA GLN A 28 12.76 -19.86 14.17
C GLN A 28 13.40 -18.72 13.36
N VAL A 29 14.60 -18.27 13.71
CA VAL A 29 15.36 -17.27 12.95
C VAL A 29 15.86 -17.83 11.60
N LYS A 30 16.04 -19.16 11.46
CA LYS A 30 16.41 -19.79 10.20
C LYS A 30 15.25 -19.99 9.22
N GLY A 31 14.02 -19.68 9.63
CA GLY A 31 12.78 -19.94 8.86
C GLY A 31 12.37 -18.85 7.88
N GLU A 32 12.94 -17.66 7.91
CA GLU A 32 12.79 -16.72 6.78
C GLU A 32 13.69 -17.18 5.65
N LYS A 33 13.17 -18.04 4.77
CA LYS A 33 13.71 -18.18 3.43
C LYS A 33 13.67 -16.78 2.81
N LYS A 34 14.80 -16.07 2.79
CA LYS A 34 14.99 -15.01 1.82
C LYS A 34 14.72 -15.66 0.48
N GLU A 35 13.61 -15.29 -0.14
CA GLU A 35 13.36 -15.63 -1.54
C GLU A 35 14.65 -15.26 -2.27
N VAL A 36 15.32 -16.25 -2.83
CA VAL A 36 16.48 -16.02 -3.70
C VAL A 36 15.89 -15.40 -4.95
N VAL A 37 15.94 -14.09 -5.00
CA VAL A 37 15.52 -13.34 -6.16
C VAL A 37 16.57 -13.61 -7.22
N GLU A 38 16.23 -14.40 -8.22
CA GLU A 38 17.06 -14.54 -9.39
C GLU A 38 17.21 -13.18 -10.05
N THR A 39 18.44 -12.69 -10.06
CA THR A 39 18.80 -11.47 -10.78
C THR A 39 19.68 -11.86 -11.95
N ASP A 40 19.55 -11.15 -13.07
CA ASP A 40 20.47 -11.28 -14.20
C ASP A 40 21.85 -10.69 -13.86
N GLN A 41 22.81 -10.79 -14.80
CA GLN A 41 24.17 -10.26 -14.65
C GLN A 41 24.21 -8.73 -14.40
N ASN A 42 23.10 -8.01 -14.67
CA ASN A 42 22.95 -6.58 -14.46
C ASN A 42 22.15 -6.24 -13.19
N GLY A 43 21.79 -7.25 -12.37
CA GLY A 43 21.03 -7.05 -11.13
C GLY A 43 19.53 -6.84 -11.32
N TYR A 44 18.97 -7.14 -12.49
CA TYR A 44 17.53 -7.07 -12.74
C TYR A 44 16.83 -8.34 -12.24
N ARG A 45 15.68 -8.16 -11.55
CA ARG A 45 14.83 -9.27 -11.16
C ARG A 45 14.05 -9.80 -12.36
N PHE A 46 13.94 -11.13 -12.46
CA PHE A 46 13.01 -11.76 -13.38
C PHE A 46 11.61 -11.85 -12.74
N ILE A 47 10.60 -11.54 -13.54
CA ILE A 47 9.20 -11.70 -13.18
C ILE A 47 8.56 -12.50 -14.30
N ASN A 48 7.99 -13.66 -13.98
CA ASN A 48 7.23 -14.46 -14.94
C ASN A 48 5.79 -13.96 -14.96
N GLY A 49 5.37 -13.40 -16.08
CA GLY A 49 4.01 -12.95 -16.32
C GLY A 49 3.54 -13.41 -17.70
N ASP A 50 2.32 -13.97 -17.81
CA ASP A 50 1.73 -14.44 -19.05
C ASP A 50 2.62 -15.39 -19.88
N GLY A 51 3.43 -16.22 -19.20
CA GLY A 51 4.38 -17.14 -19.84
C GLY A 51 5.59 -16.45 -20.48
N LYS A 52 5.84 -15.20 -20.14
CA LYS A 52 7.02 -14.44 -20.59
C LYS A 52 7.83 -13.98 -19.38
N ASP A 53 9.14 -13.96 -19.53
CA ASP A 53 10.05 -13.42 -18.53
C ASP A 53 10.20 -11.91 -18.75
N TYR A 54 9.84 -11.14 -17.72
CA TYR A 54 10.04 -9.70 -17.68
C TYR A 54 11.18 -9.36 -16.74
N ARG A 55 11.94 -8.31 -17.08
CA ARG A 55 12.99 -7.80 -16.20
C ARG A 55 12.49 -6.58 -15.43
N TYR A 56 12.64 -6.64 -14.11
CA TYR A 56 12.44 -5.45 -13.30
C TYR A 56 13.63 -4.50 -13.46
N ARG A 57 13.34 -3.26 -13.86
CA ARG A 57 14.37 -2.22 -13.99
C ARG A 57 14.63 -1.56 -12.65
N THR A 58 15.80 -1.76 -12.07
CA THR A 58 16.18 -1.24 -10.73
C THR A 58 16.38 0.27 -10.68
N ASN A 59 16.56 0.95 -11.85
CA ASN A 59 16.62 2.39 -11.97
C ASN A 59 15.24 3.08 -11.85
N LEU A 60 14.16 2.31 -11.87
CA LEU A 60 12.82 2.84 -11.64
C LEU A 60 12.53 2.93 -10.13
N LYS A 61 11.90 4.02 -9.73
CA LYS A 61 11.33 4.18 -8.39
C LYS A 61 9.82 4.28 -8.49
N THR A 62 9.13 3.57 -7.62
CA THR A 62 7.67 3.53 -7.62
C THR A 62 7.12 4.10 -6.33
N ILE A 63 6.05 4.88 -6.43
CA ILE A 63 5.26 5.35 -5.28
C ILE A 63 3.79 5.10 -5.61
N LEU A 64 3.10 4.42 -4.72
CA LEU A 64 1.66 4.22 -4.81
C LEU A 64 0.94 5.35 -4.09
N PHE A 65 0.08 6.07 -4.78
CA PHE A 65 -0.81 7.09 -4.24
C PHE A 65 -2.19 6.49 -4.03
N LEU A 66 -2.75 6.68 -2.84
CA LEU A 66 -4.06 6.17 -2.45
C LEU A 66 -4.93 7.35 -1.99
N GLY A 67 -6.06 7.56 -2.64
CA GLY A 67 -7.11 8.46 -2.19
C GLY A 67 -8.14 7.66 -1.40
N ILE A 68 -8.27 7.95 -0.10
CA ILE A 68 -9.12 7.19 0.81
C ILE A 68 -10.42 7.96 1.06
N ASP A 69 -11.55 7.33 0.76
CA ASP A 69 -12.87 7.92 0.99
C ASP A 69 -13.26 7.81 2.47
N THR A 70 -12.64 8.62 3.31
CA THR A 70 -12.99 8.75 4.73
C THR A 70 -12.66 10.14 5.25
N THR A 71 -13.47 10.59 6.21
CA THR A 71 -13.20 11.78 7.05
C THR A 71 -12.87 11.38 8.49
N ASP A 72 -12.98 10.10 8.86
CA ASP A 72 -12.73 9.61 10.21
C ASP A 72 -11.27 9.15 10.37
N GLU A 73 -10.47 10.01 11.00
CA GLU A 73 -9.07 9.72 11.28
C GLU A 73 -8.87 8.59 12.29
N THR A 74 -9.88 8.27 13.08
CA THR A 74 -9.78 7.29 14.16
C THR A 74 -10.08 5.87 13.71
N LYS A 75 -10.80 5.71 12.60
CA LYS A 75 -11.21 4.42 12.06
C LYS A 75 -10.54 4.14 10.71
N ASN A 76 -9.96 2.96 10.57
CA ASN A 76 -9.44 2.50 9.29
C ASN A 76 -10.57 1.82 8.48
N GLN A 77 -11.61 2.58 8.13
CA GLN A 77 -12.80 2.04 7.46
C GLN A 77 -12.98 2.57 6.01
N GLY A 78 -12.08 3.43 5.54
CA GLY A 78 -12.15 3.97 4.19
C GLY A 78 -11.67 2.96 3.15
N GLN A 79 -12.20 3.07 1.93
CA GLN A 79 -11.72 2.36 0.75
C GLN A 79 -10.79 3.25 -0.06
N SER A 80 -9.90 2.63 -0.85
CA SER A 80 -9.08 3.38 -1.81
C SER A 80 -9.89 3.63 -3.07
N ASP A 81 -10.45 4.83 -3.21
CA ASP A 81 -11.25 5.22 -4.38
C ASP A 81 -10.37 5.70 -5.55
N ALA A 82 -9.21 6.28 -5.24
CA ALA A 82 -8.18 6.61 -6.21
C ALA A 82 -6.92 5.77 -5.93
N ILE A 83 -6.38 5.13 -6.96
CA ILE A 83 -5.21 4.26 -6.85
C ILE A 83 -4.30 4.57 -8.04
N ASP A 84 -3.25 5.35 -7.81
CA ASP A 84 -2.32 5.78 -8.84
C ASP A 84 -0.90 5.33 -8.53
N LEU A 85 -0.28 4.64 -9.48
CA LEU A 85 1.11 4.22 -9.40
C LEU A 85 1.99 5.19 -10.18
N ALA A 86 2.76 6.03 -9.50
CA ALA A 86 3.78 6.86 -10.11
C ALA A 86 5.10 6.09 -10.24
N ILE A 87 5.67 6.12 -11.43
CA ILE A 87 6.92 5.46 -11.81
C ILE A 87 7.91 6.53 -12.26
N PHE A 88 8.99 6.66 -11.51
CA PHE A 88 10.07 7.61 -11.79
C PHE A 88 11.19 6.87 -12.52
N ASP A 89 11.39 7.18 -13.79
CA ASP A 89 12.53 6.71 -14.58
C ASP A 89 13.67 7.73 -14.43
N ARG A 90 14.69 7.36 -13.66
CA ARG A 90 15.83 8.25 -13.37
C ARG A 90 16.71 8.50 -14.58
N ASP A 91 16.86 7.52 -15.47
CA ASP A 91 17.73 7.64 -16.63
C ASP A 91 17.10 8.53 -17.71
N GLN A 92 15.77 8.39 -17.88
CA GLN A 92 15.02 9.19 -18.84
C GLN A 92 14.50 10.52 -18.27
N GLN A 93 14.63 10.73 -16.96
CA GLN A 93 14.06 11.88 -16.24
C GLN A 93 12.56 12.05 -16.52
N LYS A 94 11.82 10.94 -16.54
CA LYS A 94 10.39 10.90 -16.84
C LYS A 94 9.61 10.32 -15.68
N ILE A 95 8.39 10.83 -15.53
CA ILE A 95 7.39 10.30 -14.62
C ILE A 95 6.28 9.70 -15.49
N LYS A 96 5.87 8.46 -15.17
CA LYS A 96 4.67 7.82 -15.72
C LYS A 96 3.71 7.57 -14.57
N ILE A 97 2.43 7.82 -14.80
CA ILE A 97 1.36 7.52 -13.85
C ILE A 97 0.47 6.46 -14.48
N ILE A 98 0.17 5.43 -13.72
CA ILE A 98 -0.77 4.36 -14.07
C ILE A 98 -1.90 4.43 -13.07
N SER A 99 -3.08 4.84 -13.52
CA SER A 99 -4.30 4.81 -12.71
C SER A 99 -4.91 3.41 -12.75
N LEU A 100 -5.17 2.84 -11.58
CA LEU A 100 -5.77 1.53 -11.41
C LEU A 100 -7.21 1.70 -10.95
N SER A 101 -8.16 1.04 -11.63
CA SER A 101 -9.54 1.08 -11.19
C SER A 101 -9.70 0.39 -9.84
N ARG A 102 -10.38 1.04 -8.89
CA ARG A 102 -10.73 0.46 -7.59
C ARG A 102 -11.55 -0.82 -7.71
N ASP A 103 -12.31 -0.97 -8.82
CA ASP A 103 -13.16 -2.12 -9.10
C ASP A 103 -12.41 -3.28 -9.75
N THR A 104 -11.10 -3.14 -9.95
CA THR A 104 -10.27 -4.24 -10.47
C THR A 104 -10.31 -5.43 -9.53
N MET A 105 -10.78 -6.58 -10.05
CA MET A 105 -10.81 -7.83 -9.31
C MET A 105 -9.41 -8.45 -9.24
N CYS A 106 -8.81 -8.46 -8.06
CA CYS A 106 -7.47 -8.98 -7.84
C CYS A 106 -7.37 -9.72 -6.50
N LYS A 107 -6.24 -10.39 -6.26
CA LYS A 107 -5.97 -11.02 -4.96
C LYS A 107 -5.60 -9.94 -3.95
N ILE A 108 -6.39 -9.82 -2.88
CA ILE A 108 -6.10 -9.00 -1.71
C ILE A 108 -6.02 -9.87 -0.46
N ARG A 109 -5.32 -9.39 0.57
CA ARG A 109 -5.20 -10.09 1.84
C ARG A 109 -6.32 -9.66 2.77
N LEU A 110 -7.05 -10.64 3.29
CA LEU A 110 -8.22 -10.44 4.14
C LEU A 110 -7.87 -10.62 5.61
N PHE A 111 -8.56 -9.86 6.46
CA PHE A 111 -8.49 -10.01 7.91
C PHE A 111 -9.90 -9.96 8.47
N ASP A 112 -10.17 -10.72 9.54
CA ASP A 112 -11.44 -10.64 10.26
C ASP A 112 -11.50 -9.41 11.20
N SER A 113 -12.64 -9.21 11.86
CA SER A 113 -12.84 -8.11 12.82
C SER A 113 -11.94 -8.19 14.05
N GLU A 114 -11.41 -9.37 14.37
CA GLU A 114 -10.46 -9.61 15.45
C GLU A 114 -9.02 -9.39 15.01
N GLY A 115 -8.82 -9.22 13.69
CA GLY A 115 -7.53 -9.00 13.05
C GLY A 115 -6.75 -10.29 12.78
N ASN A 116 -7.41 -11.44 12.73
CA ASN A 116 -6.81 -12.68 12.27
C ASN A 116 -6.70 -12.69 10.75
N ASP A 117 -5.60 -13.23 10.25
CA ASP A 117 -5.32 -13.32 8.82
C ASP A 117 -6.13 -14.46 8.20
N LEU A 118 -6.99 -14.13 7.25
CA LEU A 118 -7.81 -15.07 6.48
C LEU A 118 -7.16 -15.50 5.16
N GLY A 119 -5.94 -14.98 4.86
CA GLY A 119 -5.23 -15.27 3.62
C GLY A 119 -5.63 -14.37 2.46
N TRP A 120 -5.36 -14.84 1.24
CA TRP A 120 -5.60 -14.12 0.00
C TRP A 120 -6.89 -14.58 -0.67
N ASP A 121 -7.73 -13.62 -1.07
CA ASP A 121 -8.95 -13.88 -1.84
C ASP A 121 -9.13 -12.88 -2.96
N LYS A 122 -9.98 -13.18 -3.94
CA LYS A 122 -10.26 -12.33 -5.09
C LYS A 122 -11.38 -11.35 -4.76
N GLN A 123 -11.02 -10.09 -4.62
CA GLN A 123 -11.91 -8.99 -4.26
C GLN A 123 -11.57 -7.74 -5.08
N HIS A 124 -12.39 -6.68 -4.94
CA HIS A 124 -12.09 -5.37 -5.51
C HIS A 124 -10.83 -4.76 -4.89
N LEU A 125 -9.93 -4.22 -5.72
CA LEU A 125 -8.67 -3.62 -5.28
C LEU A 125 -8.87 -2.51 -4.24
N GLY A 126 -9.91 -1.68 -4.39
CA GLY A 126 -10.23 -0.59 -3.47
C GLY A 126 -10.47 -1.05 -2.03
N LEU A 127 -10.88 -2.31 -1.83
CA LEU A 127 -11.11 -2.88 -0.49
C LEU A 127 -9.83 -3.24 0.25
N ALA A 128 -8.69 -3.39 -0.44
CA ALA A 128 -7.45 -3.85 0.18
C ALA A 128 -7.03 -2.98 1.38
N TYR A 129 -7.23 -1.65 1.28
CA TYR A 129 -6.89 -0.73 2.36
C TYR A 129 -7.76 -0.93 3.60
N SER A 130 -9.05 -1.18 3.44
CA SER A 130 -10.02 -1.27 4.53
C SER A 130 -9.83 -2.48 5.45
N TYR A 131 -9.13 -3.52 4.99
CA TYR A 131 -8.78 -4.68 5.80
C TYR A 131 -7.60 -4.43 6.75
N GLY A 132 -6.98 -3.27 6.72
CA GLY A 132 -5.90 -2.93 7.63
C GLY A 132 -6.37 -2.67 9.05
N LYS A 133 -5.64 -3.16 10.07
CA LYS A 133 -5.90 -2.86 11.49
C LYS A 133 -5.78 -1.37 11.85
N ASN A 134 -5.07 -0.64 11.03
CA ASN A 134 -4.85 0.81 11.13
C ASN A 134 -4.42 1.35 9.76
N ARG A 135 -4.32 2.67 9.63
CA ARG A 135 -3.98 3.35 8.36
C ARG A 135 -2.66 2.84 7.75
N LYS A 136 -1.63 2.65 8.57
CA LYS A 136 -0.34 2.12 8.11
C LYS A 136 -0.47 0.70 7.57
N HIS A 137 -1.18 -0.16 8.27
CA HIS A 137 -1.41 -1.55 7.83
C HIS A 137 -2.28 -1.58 6.56
N GLY A 138 -3.32 -0.74 6.47
CA GLY A 138 -4.14 -0.60 5.26
C GLY A 138 -3.31 -0.22 4.02
N GLY A 139 -2.43 0.77 4.17
CA GLY A 139 -1.53 1.16 3.08
C GLY A 139 -0.56 0.05 2.66
N ILE A 140 -0.06 -0.75 3.61
CA ILE A 140 0.76 -1.94 3.30
C ILE A 140 -0.04 -2.96 2.52
N LEU A 141 -1.27 -3.28 2.95
CA LEU A 141 -2.14 -4.24 2.26
C LEU A 141 -2.50 -3.79 0.84
N ALA A 142 -2.83 -2.52 0.65
CA ALA A 142 -3.10 -1.96 -0.68
C ALA A 142 -1.85 -2.03 -1.58
N LYS A 143 -0.67 -1.70 -1.04
CA LYS A 143 0.60 -1.82 -1.75
C LYS A 143 0.88 -3.27 -2.16
N ASP A 144 0.67 -4.22 -1.27
CA ASP A 144 0.89 -5.65 -1.53
C ASP A 144 -0.11 -6.18 -2.59
N ALA A 145 -1.37 -5.73 -2.54
CA ALA A 145 -2.38 -6.07 -3.56
C ALA A 145 -1.99 -5.55 -4.95
N VAL A 146 -1.53 -4.29 -5.05
CA VAL A 146 -1.06 -3.71 -6.32
C VAL A 146 0.21 -4.41 -6.81
N SER A 147 1.16 -4.71 -5.92
CA SER A 147 2.35 -5.49 -6.27
C SER A 147 1.96 -6.85 -6.86
N LYS A 148 1.03 -7.56 -6.20
CA LYS A 148 0.52 -8.85 -6.65
C LYS A 148 -0.20 -8.76 -8.00
N LEU A 149 -1.01 -7.73 -8.20
CA LEU A 149 -1.71 -7.47 -9.48
C LEU A 149 -0.72 -7.27 -10.63
N LEU A 150 0.43 -6.65 -10.34
CA LEU A 150 1.49 -6.35 -11.30
C LEU A 150 2.59 -7.43 -11.33
N SER A 151 2.26 -8.69 -11.04
CA SER A 151 3.20 -9.83 -11.07
C SER A 151 4.37 -9.67 -10.10
N ASP A 152 4.04 -9.30 -8.86
CA ASP A 152 4.99 -9.12 -7.76
C ASP A 152 6.09 -8.05 -7.99
N VAL A 153 5.77 -7.02 -8.81
CA VAL A 153 6.65 -5.85 -8.97
C VAL A 153 6.88 -5.19 -7.62
N PRO A 154 8.14 -5.01 -7.18
CA PRO A 154 8.42 -4.38 -5.90
C PRO A 154 8.01 -2.90 -5.91
N LEU A 155 7.08 -2.54 -5.04
CA LEU A 155 6.68 -1.16 -4.80
C LEU A 155 7.45 -0.61 -3.59
N VAL A 156 8.17 0.50 -3.80
CA VAL A 156 9.07 1.05 -2.76
C VAL A 156 8.26 1.63 -1.61
N ASN A 157 7.36 2.57 -1.94
CA ASN A 157 6.60 3.33 -0.97
C ASN A 157 5.14 3.48 -1.38
N TYR A 158 4.31 3.87 -0.43
CA TYR A 158 2.97 4.39 -0.68
C TYR A 158 2.76 5.69 0.10
N THR A 159 1.80 6.48 -0.32
CA THR A 159 1.22 7.58 0.44
C THR A 159 -0.30 7.50 0.34
N ALA A 160 -1.00 7.80 1.42
CA ALA A 160 -2.45 7.77 1.47
C ALA A 160 -2.97 9.14 1.94
N PHE A 161 -3.89 9.68 1.17
CA PHE A 161 -4.59 10.93 1.44
C PHE A 161 -6.06 10.62 1.69
N ASP A 162 -6.61 11.13 2.77
CA ASP A 162 -8.05 11.13 3.00
C ASP A 162 -8.67 12.47 2.58
N LEU A 163 -9.97 12.59 2.72
CA LEU A 163 -10.69 13.82 2.34
C LEU A 163 -10.23 15.03 3.17
N ASN A 164 -9.89 14.84 4.44
CA ASN A 164 -9.37 15.92 5.29
C ASN A 164 -8.01 16.44 4.81
N SER A 165 -7.18 15.55 4.26
CA SER A 165 -5.86 15.89 3.73
C SER A 165 -5.89 16.71 2.43
N LEU A 166 -7.04 16.76 1.73
CA LEU A 166 -7.15 17.48 0.45
C LEU A 166 -6.90 18.98 0.61
N GLN A 167 -7.41 19.58 1.67
CA GLN A 167 -7.22 21.01 1.94
C GLN A 167 -5.76 21.34 2.26
N GLU A 168 -5.09 20.48 3.04
CA GLU A 168 -3.67 20.65 3.36
C GLU A 168 -2.79 20.47 2.12
N LEU A 169 -3.14 19.49 1.27
CA LEU A 169 -2.46 19.27 0.00
C LEU A 169 -2.65 20.48 -0.93
N GLN A 170 -3.86 21.05 -0.98
CA GLN A 170 -4.16 22.23 -1.77
C GLN A 170 -3.35 23.45 -1.30
N ASP A 171 -3.15 23.62 0.01
CA ASP A 171 -2.32 24.70 0.56
C ASP A 171 -0.84 24.58 0.11
N ILE A 172 -0.35 23.34 -0.02
CA ILE A 172 1.03 23.10 -0.50
C ILE A 172 1.16 23.37 -2.00
N ILE A 173 0.16 22.94 -2.79
CA ILE A 173 0.16 23.09 -4.25
C ILE A 173 -0.13 24.54 -4.65
N GLY A 174 -0.96 25.25 -3.87
CA GLY A 174 -1.48 26.55 -4.18
C GLY A 174 -2.70 26.52 -5.11
N ASP A 175 -3.19 27.69 -5.44
CA ASP A 175 -4.36 27.85 -6.30
C ASP A 175 -4.12 27.30 -7.71
N MET A 176 -5.03 26.46 -8.19
CA MET A 176 -4.95 25.81 -9.51
C MET A 176 -5.99 26.39 -10.47
N PRO A 177 -5.61 27.27 -11.40
CA PRO A 177 -6.51 27.73 -12.46
C PRO A 177 -6.72 26.61 -13.48
N MET A 178 -7.98 26.34 -13.84
CA MET A 178 -8.34 25.35 -14.85
C MET A 178 -9.54 25.79 -15.68
N VAL A 179 -9.73 25.15 -16.81
CA VAL A 179 -10.92 25.30 -17.65
C VAL A 179 -11.72 24.00 -17.53
N LEU A 180 -12.99 24.11 -17.19
CA LEU A 180 -13.88 22.94 -17.09
C LEU A 180 -14.10 22.34 -18.46
N ASP A 181 -13.96 21.02 -18.56
CA ASP A 181 -14.15 20.22 -19.76
C ASP A 181 -15.61 19.77 -19.95
N ASP A 182 -16.41 19.86 -18.86
CA ASP A 182 -17.84 19.51 -18.85
C ASP A 182 -18.65 20.42 -17.92
N ASP A 183 -19.98 20.22 -17.87
CA ASP A 183 -20.89 20.88 -16.95
C ASP A 183 -20.91 20.15 -15.61
N TYR A 184 -20.71 20.90 -14.51
CA TYR A 184 -20.77 20.43 -13.13
C TYR A 184 -21.80 21.23 -12.32
N ILE A 185 -22.89 21.62 -13.00
CA ILE A 185 -23.92 22.54 -12.45
C ILE A 185 -24.70 21.94 -11.29
N ASP A 186 -24.80 20.61 -11.22
CA ASP A 186 -25.47 19.91 -10.10
C ASP A 186 -24.67 20.01 -8.79
N ILE A 187 -23.37 20.30 -8.91
CA ILE A 187 -22.47 20.47 -7.78
C ILE A 187 -22.35 21.96 -7.45
N ASN A 188 -22.02 22.75 -8.45
CA ASN A 188 -21.91 24.19 -8.32
C ASN A 188 -22.52 24.87 -9.55
N PRO A 189 -23.59 25.67 -9.40
CA PRO A 189 -24.30 26.30 -10.52
C PRO A 189 -23.41 27.19 -11.40
N LEU A 190 -22.23 27.58 -10.90
CA LEU A 190 -21.26 28.40 -11.63
C LEU A 190 -20.30 27.54 -12.45
N TRP A 191 -20.28 26.23 -12.27
CA TRP A 191 -19.33 25.33 -12.91
C TRP A 191 -19.90 24.79 -14.23
N LYS A 192 -19.69 25.55 -15.30
CA LYS A 192 -20.15 25.23 -16.65
C LYS A 192 -18.97 24.93 -17.55
N LYS A 193 -19.16 24.05 -18.52
CA LYS A 193 -18.20 23.71 -19.57
C LYS A 193 -17.57 24.95 -20.17
N GLY A 194 -16.24 24.94 -20.33
CA GLY A 194 -15.46 26.04 -20.90
C GLY A 194 -15.23 27.20 -19.95
N LYS A 195 -15.79 27.20 -18.75
CA LYS A 195 -15.56 28.25 -17.76
C LYS A 195 -14.19 28.09 -17.11
N LYS A 196 -13.48 29.18 -16.94
CA LYS A 196 -12.28 29.25 -16.10
C LYS A 196 -12.68 29.32 -14.63
N ILE A 197 -12.18 28.42 -13.83
CA ILE A 197 -12.33 28.38 -12.38
C ILE A 197 -10.96 28.30 -11.72
N VAL A 198 -10.90 28.53 -10.42
CA VAL A 198 -9.73 28.34 -9.59
C VAL A 198 -10.08 27.31 -8.53
N ILE A 199 -9.39 26.17 -8.54
CA ILE A 199 -9.48 25.20 -7.46
C ILE A 199 -8.54 25.66 -6.36
N ASN A 200 -9.11 25.81 -5.18
CA ASN A 200 -8.43 26.28 -3.98
C ASN A 200 -8.87 25.46 -2.76
N ARG A 201 -8.38 25.82 -1.58
CA ARG A 201 -8.71 25.16 -0.31
C ARG A 201 -10.21 24.96 -0.08
N ASP A 202 -11.03 25.96 -0.45
CA ASP A 202 -12.46 26.00 -0.09
C ASP A 202 -13.32 25.09 -0.97
N ASN A 203 -12.86 24.78 -2.20
CA ASN A 203 -13.64 24.04 -3.18
C ASN A 203 -12.98 22.76 -3.69
N VAL A 204 -11.77 22.43 -3.24
CA VAL A 204 -11.03 21.23 -3.71
C VAL A 204 -11.77 19.95 -3.39
N GLU A 205 -12.39 19.82 -2.21
CA GLU A 205 -13.13 18.61 -1.85
C GLU A 205 -14.38 18.47 -2.73
N GLU A 206 -15.14 19.55 -2.91
CA GLU A 206 -16.31 19.58 -3.77
C GLU A 206 -15.96 19.16 -5.21
N PHE A 207 -14.84 19.70 -5.72
CA PHE A 207 -14.35 19.37 -7.06
C PHE A 207 -13.92 17.89 -7.20
N VAL A 208 -13.12 17.38 -6.27
CA VAL A 208 -12.61 16.00 -6.32
C VAL A 208 -13.72 14.97 -6.19
N ARG A 209 -14.77 15.28 -5.42
CA ARG A 209 -15.95 14.40 -5.25
C ARG A 209 -16.97 14.53 -6.37
N SER A 210 -16.82 15.53 -7.25
CA SER A 210 -17.74 15.74 -8.36
C SER A 210 -17.72 14.55 -9.32
N ARG A 211 -18.89 14.13 -9.76
CA ARG A 211 -19.04 13.08 -10.79
C ARG A 211 -20.14 13.55 -11.75
N ASN A 212 -19.88 13.38 -13.05
CA ASN A 212 -20.96 13.49 -14.04
C ASN A 212 -21.83 12.24 -13.92
N THR A 213 -23.08 12.41 -13.61
CA THR A 213 -24.11 11.35 -13.60
C THR A 213 -24.82 11.26 -14.95
#